data_d6a9304d05aac999bd549e93faba7042
#
_entry.id   d6a9304d05aac999bd549e93faba7042
#
_cell.length_a   1.000
_cell.length_b   1.000
_cell.length_c   1.000
_cell.angle_alpha   90.00
_cell.angle_beta   90.00
_cell.angle_gamma   90.00
#
_symmetry.space_group_name_H-M   'P 1'
#
loop_
_entity.id
_entity.type
_entity.pdbx_description
1 polymer ?
#
loop_
_entity_poly.entity_id
_entity_poly.type
_entity_poly.pdbx_seq_one_letter_code
_entity_poly.pdbx_strand_id
1 'polypeptide(L)'
;MTEHFVRPDTAAFLQFLNAQTGPKMHEIPVTDARNMMLAMRHVADAEVGELAVTRDIAIPGPAGTIPARLYDARENRAPGLVMVFYHGGGFVIGNIDSHEPYCAEAARQLDMPVISIDYRLAPEAPFPAAPEDCEAATRWIAD
;
A
#
# COMPACT_ATOMS: atom_id res chain seq x y z
N MET A 1 -14.68 14.63 -30.26
CA MET A 1 -14.10 13.98 -29.06
C MET A 1 -13.87 15.08 -28.06
N THR A 2 -14.50 15.00 -26.89
CA THR A 2 -14.28 15.97 -25.80
C THR A 2 -12.89 15.74 -25.26
N GLU A 3 -12.04 16.75 -25.34
CA GLU A 3 -10.71 16.73 -24.74
C GLU A 3 -10.88 16.63 -23.22
N HIS A 4 -10.36 15.56 -22.61
CA HIS A 4 -10.45 15.38 -21.17
C HIS A 4 -9.46 16.31 -20.48
N PHE A 5 -9.94 17.08 -19.51
CA PHE A 5 -9.07 17.92 -18.70
C PHE A 5 -8.13 17.06 -17.84
N VAL A 6 -6.84 17.30 -17.97
CA VAL A 6 -5.79 16.74 -17.11
C VAL A 6 -5.11 17.89 -16.40
N ARG A 7 -4.97 17.83 -15.09
CA ARG A 7 -4.25 18.84 -14.32
C ARG A 7 -2.82 19.00 -14.85
N PRO A 8 -2.27 20.23 -14.90
CA PRO A 8 -0.92 20.49 -15.44
C PRO A 8 0.19 19.69 -14.76
N ASP A 9 0.14 19.55 -13.41
CA ASP A 9 1.09 18.76 -12.63
C ASP A 9 1.00 17.26 -12.97
N THR A 10 -0.23 16.73 -13.10
CA THR A 10 -0.46 15.34 -13.52
C THR A 10 0.04 15.12 -14.95
N ALA A 11 -0.22 16.07 -15.86
CA ALA A 11 0.27 15.99 -17.24
C ALA A 11 1.80 15.96 -17.29
N ALA A 12 2.48 16.79 -16.51
CA ALA A 12 3.93 16.81 -16.40
C ALA A 12 4.49 15.49 -15.86
N PHE A 13 3.87 14.93 -14.83
CA PHE A 13 4.26 13.64 -14.26
C PHE A 13 4.05 12.49 -15.26
N LEU A 14 2.93 12.46 -15.97
CA LEU A 14 2.69 11.47 -17.03
C LEU A 14 3.69 11.60 -18.18
N GLN A 15 4.07 12.82 -18.55
CA GLN A 15 5.09 13.04 -19.56
C GLN A 15 6.46 12.51 -19.09
N PHE A 16 6.83 12.75 -17.84
CA PHE A 16 8.02 12.18 -17.22
C PHE A 16 8.01 10.65 -17.26
N LEU A 17 6.91 10.02 -16.83
CA LEU A 17 6.78 8.55 -16.84
C LEU A 17 6.87 7.97 -18.26
N ASN A 18 6.20 8.59 -19.22
CA ASN A 18 6.18 8.12 -20.61
C ASN A 18 7.51 8.33 -21.35
N ALA A 19 8.35 9.24 -20.87
CA ALA A 19 9.69 9.47 -21.41
C ALA A 19 10.73 8.45 -20.91
N GLN A 20 10.40 7.65 -19.89
CA GLN A 20 11.29 6.62 -19.38
C GLN A 20 11.51 5.54 -20.44
N THR A 21 12.76 5.33 -20.81
CA THR A 21 13.16 4.27 -21.73
C THR A 21 13.74 3.10 -20.93
N GLY A 22 13.14 1.93 -21.06
CA GLY A 22 13.58 0.74 -20.34
C GLY A 22 12.59 -0.40 -20.48
N PRO A 23 12.92 -1.58 -19.94
CA PRO A 23 11.97 -2.69 -19.93
C PRO A 23 10.74 -2.32 -19.10
N LYS A 24 9.58 -2.77 -19.53
CA LYS A 24 8.34 -2.60 -18.76
C LYS A 24 8.37 -3.52 -17.55
N MET A 25 7.62 -3.15 -16.52
CA MET A 25 7.60 -3.87 -15.24
C MET A 25 7.26 -5.37 -15.40
N HIS A 26 6.44 -5.73 -16.38
CA HIS A 26 6.08 -7.12 -16.68
C HIS A 26 7.13 -7.89 -17.50
N GLU A 27 8.17 -7.22 -17.97
CA GLU A 27 9.26 -7.81 -18.78
C GLU A 27 10.52 -8.08 -17.93
N ILE A 28 10.51 -7.69 -16.65
CA ILE A 28 11.62 -7.88 -15.72
C ILE A 28 11.30 -8.94 -14.65
N PRO A 29 12.30 -9.53 -14.00
CA PRO A 29 12.09 -10.44 -12.88
C PRO A 29 11.22 -9.80 -11.78
N VAL A 30 10.40 -10.61 -11.13
CA VAL A 30 9.46 -10.15 -10.08
C VAL A 30 10.19 -9.38 -8.96
N THR A 31 11.35 -9.86 -8.55
CA THR A 31 12.18 -9.20 -7.52
C THR A 31 12.56 -7.77 -7.93
N ASP A 32 12.94 -7.60 -9.20
CA ASP A 32 13.32 -6.29 -9.72
C ASP A 32 12.11 -5.36 -9.84
N ALA A 33 10.96 -5.91 -10.26
CA ALA A 33 9.70 -5.16 -10.30
C ALA A 33 9.27 -4.68 -8.90
N ARG A 34 9.42 -5.52 -7.86
CA ARG A 34 9.15 -5.15 -6.46
C ARG A 34 10.10 -4.05 -5.97
N ASN A 35 11.40 -4.18 -6.25
CA ASN A 35 12.39 -3.17 -5.91
C ASN A 35 12.14 -1.84 -6.63
N MET A 36 11.76 -1.90 -7.90
CA MET A 36 11.41 -0.73 -8.69
C MET A 36 10.18 -0.01 -8.11
N MET A 37 9.13 -0.75 -7.74
CA MET A 37 7.95 -0.17 -7.09
C MET A 37 8.31 0.50 -5.77
N LEU A 38 9.11 -0.14 -4.93
CA LEU A 38 9.56 0.43 -3.66
C LEU A 38 10.39 1.70 -3.87
N ALA A 39 11.25 1.74 -4.89
CA ALA A 39 12.04 2.93 -5.21
C ALA A 39 11.18 4.11 -5.70
N MET A 40 10.06 3.85 -6.36
CA MET A 40 9.15 4.90 -6.86
C MET A 40 8.56 5.77 -5.75
N ARG A 41 8.45 5.25 -4.51
CA ARG A 41 7.97 6.05 -3.37
C ARG A 41 8.79 7.32 -3.13
N HIS A 42 10.09 7.30 -3.43
CA HIS A 42 10.97 8.47 -3.29
C HIS A 42 10.86 9.48 -4.43
N VAL A 43 10.16 9.13 -5.49
CA VAL A 43 9.99 9.98 -6.68
C VAL A 43 8.60 10.62 -6.71
N ALA A 44 7.57 9.90 -6.32
CA ALA A 44 6.19 10.28 -6.54
C ALA A 44 5.40 10.57 -5.24
N ASP A 45 5.85 10.02 -4.13
CA ASP A 45 5.13 10.13 -2.87
C ASP A 45 5.65 11.31 -2.01
N ALA A 46 4.77 11.80 -1.14
CA ALA A 46 5.14 12.74 -0.10
C ALA A 46 6.00 12.06 0.98
N GLU A 47 6.66 12.86 1.81
CA GLU A 47 7.33 12.37 3.01
C GLU A 47 6.31 11.71 3.95
N VAL A 48 6.69 10.58 4.56
CA VAL A 48 5.83 9.89 5.53
C VAL A 48 5.44 10.81 6.69
N GLY A 49 6.39 11.62 7.16
CA GLY A 49 6.20 12.52 8.30
C GLY A 49 6.01 11.75 9.62
N GLU A 50 5.82 12.50 10.71
CA GLU A 50 5.60 11.92 12.03
C GLU A 50 4.14 11.60 12.26
N LEU A 51 3.89 10.47 12.91
CA LEU A 51 2.60 10.06 13.46
C LEU A 51 2.76 9.74 14.95
N ALA A 52 1.71 9.88 15.72
CA ALA A 52 1.71 9.51 17.13
C ALA A 52 1.91 7.99 17.32
N VAL A 53 1.35 7.20 16.40
CA VAL A 53 1.52 5.75 16.39
C VAL A 53 1.88 5.27 14.98
N THR A 54 3.02 4.61 14.88
CA THR A 54 3.39 3.73 13.75
C THR A 54 3.88 2.42 14.37
N ARG A 55 3.13 1.33 14.17
CA ARG A 55 3.40 0.08 14.86
C ARG A 55 3.10 -1.12 13.99
N ASP A 56 4.08 -2.01 13.87
CA ASP A 56 3.89 -3.30 13.22
C ASP A 56 3.04 -4.22 14.10
N ILE A 57 2.10 -4.92 13.49
CA ILE A 57 1.22 -5.90 14.09
C ILE A 57 1.26 -7.21 13.31
N ALA A 58 1.03 -8.30 14.04
CA ALA A 58 1.04 -9.65 13.51
C ALA A 58 -0.39 -10.21 13.60
N ILE A 59 -1.05 -10.39 12.46
CA ILE A 59 -2.41 -10.88 12.39
C ILE A 59 -2.39 -12.39 12.12
N PRO A 60 -3.13 -13.22 12.88
CA PRO A 60 -3.27 -14.63 12.57
C PRO A 60 -3.93 -14.83 11.19
N GLY A 61 -3.30 -15.59 10.31
CA GLY A 61 -3.79 -15.87 8.97
C GLY A 61 -3.84 -17.35 8.64
N PRO A 62 -4.42 -17.72 7.49
CA PRO A 62 -4.65 -19.13 7.11
C PRO A 62 -3.37 -19.93 6.86
N ALA A 63 -2.27 -19.25 6.52
CA ALA A 63 -0.98 -19.91 6.27
C ALA A 63 0.12 -19.46 7.25
N GLY A 64 -0.24 -18.81 8.33
CA GLY A 64 0.68 -18.27 9.32
C GLY A 64 0.34 -16.82 9.66
N THR A 65 1.35 -16.07 10.06
CA THR A 65 1.18 -14.66 10.41
C THR A 65 1.11 -13.77 9.17
N ILE A 66 0.12 -12.89 9.12
CA ILE A 66 0.00 -11.81 8.13
C ILE A 66 0.61 -10.56 8.76
N PRO A 67 1.71 -10.02 8.21
CA PRO A 67 2.25 -8.75 8.68
C PRO A 67 1.28 -7.61 8.37
N ALA A 68 1.17 -6.66 9.29
CA ALA A 68 0.39 -5.45 9.10
C ALA A 68 1.04 -4.28 9.84
N ARG A 69 0.70 -3.04 9.47
CA ARG A 69 1.18 -1.84 10.15
C ARG A 69 0.02 -0.90 10.42
N LEU A 70 -0.05 -0.49 11.69
CA LEU A 70 -0.99 0.52 12.18
C LEU A 70 -0.36 1.91 12.08
N TYR A 71 -1.11 2.83 11.54
CA TYR A 71 -0.83 4.26 11.50
C TYR A 71 -1.95 5.03 12.21
N ASP A 72 -1.63 5.87 13.19
CA ASP A 72 -2.61 6.72 13.86
C ASP A 72 -1.99 8.08 14.20
N ALA A 73 -2.74 9.14 13.92
CA ALA A 73 -2.36 10.51 14.28
C ALA A 73 -2.51 10.79 15.80
N ARG A 74 -3.10 9.88 16.57
CA ARG A 74 -3.34 10.03 18.01
C ARG A 74 -2.80 8.84 18.80
N GLU A 75 -2.11 9.11 19.91
CA GLU A 75 -1.68 8.07 20.86
C GLU A 75 -2.84 7.37 21.57
N ASN A 76 -3.85 8.16 21.93
CA ASN A 76 -5.00 7.69 22.68
C ASN A 76 -6.26 7.94 21.87
N ARG A 77 -6.91 6.86 21.47
CA ARG A 77 -8.14 6.89 20.68
C ARG A 77 -9.22 6.04 21.35
N ALA A 78 -10.42 6.58 21.45
CA ALA A 78 -11.58 5.77 21.80
C ALA A 78 -11.88 4.75 20.68
N PRO A 79 -12.46 3.58 21.01
CA PRO A 79 -12.91 2.62 20.00
C PRO A 79 -13.80 3.30 18.95
N GLY A 80 -13.60 2.96 17.69
CA GLY A 80 -14.32 3.60 16.59
C GLY A 80 -13.98 2.98 15.24
N LEU A 81 -14.13 3.76 14.20
CA LEU A 81 -13.83 3.34 12.84
C LEU A 81 -12.33 3.14 12.63
N VAL A 82 -11.98 2.19 11.79
CA VAL A 82 -10.63 1.93 11.31
C VAL A 82 -10.68 1.73 9.79
N MET A 83 -9.71 2.27 9.09
CA MET A 83 -9.51 2.01 7.66
C MET A 83 -8.56 0.82 7.50
N VAL A 84 -9.01 -0.23 6.81
CA VAL A 84 -8.14 -1.33 6.42
C VAL A 84 -7.68 -1.09 4.99
N PHE A 85 -6.37 -1.08 4.77
CA PHE A 85 -5.76 -0.80 3.48
C PHE A 85 -5.08 -2.05 2.91
N TYR A 86 -5.48 -2.40 1.71
CA TYR A 86 -4.89 -3.45 0.90
C TYR A 86 -4.20 -2.81 -0.29
N HIS A 87 -2.87 -2.89 -0.34
CA HIS A 87 -2.09 -2.22 -1.37
C HIS A 87 -2.37 -2.75 -2.78
N GLY A 88 -2.17 -1.91 -3.78
CA GLY A 88 -2.20 -2.29 -5.19
C GLY A 88 -0.96 -3.08 -5.61
N GLY A 89 -0.91 -3.50 -6.89
CA GLY A 89 0.26 -4.18 -7.46
C GLY A 89 -0.05 -5.52 -8.14
N GLY A 90 -1.33 -5.76 -8.49
CA GLY A 90 -1.76 -6.94 -9.25
C GLY A 90 -1.49 -8.26 -8.54
N PHE A 91 -1.46 -8.26 -7.22
CA PHE A 91 -1.14 -9.41 -6.36
C PHE A 91 0.29 -9.96 -6.53
N VAL A 92 1.18 -9.21 -7.18
CA VAL A 92 2.57 -9.63 -7.48
C VAL A 92 3.59 -8.68 -6.86
N ILE A 93 3.30 -7.39 -6.84
CA ILE A 93 4.17 -6.33 -6.33
C ILE A 93 3.45 -5.50 -5.29
N GLY A 94 4.20 -4.63 -4.60
CA GLY A 94 3.70 -3.83 -3.49
C GLY A 94 3.94 -4.50 -2.14
N ASN A 95 3.94 -3.69 -1.09
CA ASN A 95 4.04 -4.09 0.32
C ASN A 95 3.65 -2.91 1.21
N ILE A 96 3.73 -3.07 2.52
CA ILE A 96 3.48 -2.01 3.51
C ILE A 96 4.35 -0.78 3.22
N ASP A 97 5.66 -0.98 3.01
CA ASP A 97 6.60 0.13 2.87
C ASP A 97 6.39 0.93 1.58
N SER A 98 5.97 0.28 0.48
CA SER A 98 5.70 0.97 -0.79
C SER A 98 4.46 1.87 -0.76
N HIS A 99 3.57 1.70 0.22
CA HIS A 99 2.35 2.50 0.38
C HIS A 99 2.29 3.24 1.73
N GLU A 100 3.39 3.23 2.48
CA GLU A 100 3.50 3.90 3.78
C GLU A 100 3.16 5.39 3.72
N PRO A 101 3.66 6.19 2.75
CA PRO A 101 3.33 7.61 2.66
C PRO A 101 1.82 7.84 2.51
N TYR A 102 1.15 7.03 1.69
CA TYR A 102 -0.30 7.11 1.52
C TYR A 102 -1.06 6.77 2.81
N CYS A 103 -0.69 5.67 3.48
CA CYS A 103 -1.35 5.24 4.72
C CYS A 103 -1.16 6.26 5.85
N ALA A 104 0.05 6.80 5.98
CA ALA A 104 0.35 7.84 6.97
C ALA A 104 -0.45 9.12 6.72
N GLU A 105 -0.53 9.57 5.48
CA GLU A 105 -1.29 10.75 5.12
C GLU A 105 -2.80 10.53 5.26
N ALA A 106 -3.32 9.36 4.89
CA ALA A 106 -4.71 9.00 5.11
C ALA A 106 -5.07 9.02 6.61
N ALA A 107 -4.20 8.49 7.48
CA ALA A 107 -4.42 8.53 8.92
C ALA A 107 -4.50 9.96 9.47
N ARG A 108 -3.67 10.88 8.95
CA ARG A 108 -3.71 12.30 9.31
C ARG A 108 -4.96 13.00 8.80
N GLN A 109 -5.24 12.88 7.51
CA GLN A 109 -6.33 13.62 6.85
C GLN A 109 -7.72 13.16 7.29
N LEU A 110 -7.89 11.85 7.50
CA LEU A 110 -9.16 11.29 7.94
C LEU A 110 -9.34 11.32 9.46
N ASP A 111 -8.26 11.64 10.21
CA ASP A 111 -8.20 11.48 11.66
C ASP A 111 -8.72 10.12 12.13
N MET A 112 -8.27 9.06 11.45
CA MET A 112 -8.73 7.69 11.62
C MET A 112 -7.53 6.74 11.61
N PRO A 113 -7.52 5.69 12.45
CA PRO A 113 -6.48 4.65 12.34
C PRO A 113 -6.54 3.99 10.96
N VAL A 114 -5.37 3.76 10.38
CA VAL A 114 -5.21 2.99 9.14
C VAL A 114 -4.38 1.75 9.45
N ILE A 115 -4.85 0.57 9.03
CA ILE A 115 -4.09 -0.68 9.12
C ILE A 115 -3.79 -1.16 7.71
N SER A 116 -2.51 -1.11 7.34
CA SER A 116 -2.00 -1.62 6.07
C SER A 116 -1.64 -3.09 6.20
N ILE A 117 -2.10 -3.91 5.28
CA ILE A 117 -1.96 -5.37 5.29
C ILE A 117 -0.94 -5.82 4.25
N ASP A 118 0.03 -6.65 4.66
CA ASP A 118 1.02 -7.26 3.78
C ASP A 118 0.58 -8.69 3.43
N TYR A 119 -0.43 -8.79 2.60
CA TYR A 119 -0.98 -10.05 2.15
C TYR A 119 0.00 -10.79 1.23
N ARG A 120 -0.05 -12.12 1.20
CA ARG A 120 0.82 -12.97 0.38
C ARG A 120 0.68 -12.66 -1.12
N LEU A 121 1.80 -12.66 -1.82
CA LEU A 121 1.91 -12.32 -3.23
C LEU A 121 2.25 -13.52 -4.11
N ALA A 122 1.77 -13.49 -5.34
CA ALA A 122 2.22 -14.37 -6.40
C ALA A 122 3.61 -13.91 -6.92
N PRO A 123 4.41 -14.81 -7.49
CA PRO A 123 4.14 -16.21 -7.78
C PRO A 123 4.33 -17.15 -6.58
N GLU A 124 4.93 -16.70 -5.48
CA GLU A 124 5.25 -17.52 -4.29
C GLU A 124 3.99 -18.10 -3.65
N ALA A 125 2.92 -17.30 -3.61
CA ALA A 125 1.61 -17.68 -3.09
C ALA A 125 0.51 -17.29 -4.11
N PRO A 126 0.20 -18.19 -5.07
CA PRO A 126 -0.79 -17.90 -6.10
C PRO A 126 -2.21 -17.81 -5.51
N PHE A 127 -3.15 -17.34 -6.32
CA PHE A 127 -4.58 -17.35 -5.96
C PHE A 127 -4.99 -18.73 -5.40
N PRO A 128 -5.74 -18.78 -4.28
CA PRO A 128 -6.47 -17.67 -3.62
C PRO A 128 -5.75 -17.06 -2.40
N ALA A 129 -4.44 -17.22 -2.23
CA ALA A 129 -3.71 -16.86 -1.02
C ALA A 129 -3.93 -15.38 -0.58
N ALA A 130 -3.85 -14.42 -1.50
CA ALA A 130 -4.05 -13.02 -1.18
C ALA A 130 -5.47 -12.69 -0.68
N PRO A 131 -6.56 -13.09 -1.37
CA PRO A 131 -7.91 -12.86 -0.86
C PRO A 131 -8.21 -13.58 0.47
N GLU A 132 -7.64 -14.77 0.71
CA GLU A 132 -7.77 -15.47 1.98
C GLU A 132 -7.10 -14.69 3.14
N ASP A 133 -5.92 -14.11 2.91
CA ASP A 133 -5.25 -13.26 3.89
C ASP A 133 -6.05 -11.97 4.15
N CYS A 134 -6.54 -11.34 3.09
CA CYS A 134 -7.36 -10.12 3.21
C CYS A 134 -8.65 -10.38 4.00
N GLU A 135 -9.33 -11.49 3.76
CA GLU A 135 -10.51 -11.88 4.52
C GLU A 135 -10.18 -12.14 6.00
N ALA A 136 -9.13 -12.91 6.27
CA ALA A 136 -8.69 -13.21 7.63
C ALA A 136 -8.31 -11.93 8.40
N ALA A 137 -7.57 -11.03 7.76
CA ALA A 137 -7.20 -9.74 8.35
C ALA A 137 -8.42 -8.86 8.64
N THR A 138 -9.38 -8.78 7.70
CA THR A 138 -10.62 -8.03 7.91
C THR A 138 -11.40 -8.54 9.12
N ARG A 139 -11.56 -9.86 9.23
CA ARG A 139 -12.29 -10.49 10.36
C ARG A 139 -11.60 -10.19 11.69
N TRP A 140 -10.30 -10.43 11.76
CA TRP A 140 -9.52 -10.18 12.98
C TRP A 140 -9.56 -8.71 13.45
N ILE A 141 -9.60 -7.76 12.52
CA ILE A 141 -9.67 -6.32 12.85
C ILE A 141 -11.08 -5.94 13.32
N ALA A 142 -12.12 -6.63 12.83
CA ALA A 142 -13.51 -6.34 13.17
C ALA A 142 -13.94 -6.91 14.55
N ASP A 143 -13.25 -7.95 15.05
CA ASP A 143 -13.50 -8.59 16.35
C ASP A 143 -12.83 -7.80 17.49
#